data_de348b3b06230ab0c0a8dcfcce69a10a
#
_entry.id   de348b3b06230ab0c0a8dcfcce69a10a
#
_cell.length_a   1.000
_cell.length_b   1.000
_cell.length_c   1.000
_cell.angle_alpha   90.00
_cell.angle_beta   90.00
_cell.angle_gamma   90.00
#
_symmetry.space_group_name_H-M   'P 1'
#
loop_
_entity.id
_entity.type
_entity.pdbx_description
1 polymer ?
#
loop_
_entity_poly.entity_id
_entity_poly.type
_entity_poly.pdbx_seq_one_letter_code
_entity_poly.pdbx_strand_id
1 'polypeptide(L)'
;PALLKLGIAKVVVQSGAGEAAGFPDDAYVDKGATIGSADDAWAADLVTAVRVLDADPQSPDLARVRPGQVIVGMAAPLAAPEVAGALAAKGATLYSLELVPRTTRAQAMDVLSSQANIAGYQAVLLAAEALPKVFPMLTTSAGTMSPARVLVIGAGVAGLSAIATSRRLGAVVEAYHVRDAAKEEVQSLGARV
;
A
#
# COMPACT_ATOMS: atom_id res chain seq x y z
N PRO A 1 7.42 11.91 15.12
CA PRO A 1 8.64 12.76 15.31
C PRO A 1 8.93 13.67 14.11
N ALA A 2 8.78 13.16 12.85
CA ALA A 2 9.11 13.95 11.66
C ALA A 2 8.22 15.20 11.54
N LEU A 3 6.91 15.06 11.73
CA LEU A 3 5.95 16.18 11.67
C LEU A 3 6.26 17.25 12.73
N LEU A 4 6.57 16.84 13.96
CA LEU A 4 6.94 17.78 15.03
C LEU A 4 8.24 18.54 14.72
N LYS A 5 9.21 17.88 14.04
CA LYS A 5 10.44 18.53 13.57
C LYS A 5 10.21 19.58 12.48
N LEU A 6 9.11 19.49 11.75
CA LEU A 6 8.72 20.48 10.74
C LEU A 6 8.00 21.71 11.33
N GLY A 7 7.93 21.82 12.66
CA GLY A 7 7.28 22.95 13.32
C GLY A 7 5.76 22.82 13.46
N ILE A 8 5.20 21.63 13.22
CA ILE A 8 3.79 21.36 13.49
C ILE A 8 3.58 21.36 15.01
N ALA A 9 2.74 22.27 15.49
CA ALA A 9 2.57 22.54 16.91
C ALA A 9 1.95 21.37 17.69
N LYS A 10 1.04 20.61 17.05
CA LYS A 10 0.35 19.49 17.67
C LYS A 10 0.05 18.42 16.63
N VAL A 11 0.25 17.16 17.02
CA VAL A 11 -0.15 15.98 16.23
C VAL A 11 -1.18 15.20 17.03
N VAL A 12 -2.38 15.04 16.48
CA VAL A 12 -3.45 14.21 17.04
C VAL A 12 -3.57 12.96 16.18
N VAL A 13 -3.59 11.81 16.83
CA VAL A 13 -3.81 10.51 16.17
C VAL A 13 -5.12 9.94 16.69
N GLN A 14 -5.97 9.50 15.77
CA GLN A 14 -7.19 8.81 16.12
C GLN A 14 -6.85 7.52 16.87
N SER A 15 -7.52 7.25 18.01
CA SER A 15 -7.31 6.01 18.77
C SER A 15 -7.53 4.79 17.88
N GLY A 16 -6.61 3.83 17.98
CA GLY A 16 -6.63 2.60 17.21
C GLY A 16 -6.17 2.73 15.76
N ALA A 17 -5.81 3.93 15.27
CA ALA A 17 -5.46 4.15 13.85
C ALA A 17 -4.29 3.29 13.34
N GLY A 18 -3.37 2.90 14.21
CA GLY A 18 -2.21 2.11 13.86
C GLY A 18 -2.26 0.64 14.29
N GLU A 19 -3.26 0.21 15.03
CA GLU A 19 -3.29 -1.12 15.66
C GLU A 19 -3.18 -2.26 14.64
N ALA A 20 -3.93 -2.20 13.55
CA ALA A 20 -3.88 -3.22 12.49
C ALA A 20 -2.51 -3.29 11.79
N ALA A 21 -1.69 -2.23 11.87
CA ALA A 21 -0.33 -2.16 11.36
C ALA A 21 0.74 -2.45 12.42
N GLY A 22 0.33 -2.84 13.64
CA GLY A 22 1.24 -3.15 14.75
C GLY A 22 1.76 -1.92 15.49
N PHE A 23 1.11 -0.76 15.35
CA PHE A 23 1.44 0.47 16.05
C PHE A 23 0.32 0.83 17.04
N PRO A 24 0.39 0.41 18.31
CA PRO A 24 -0.59 0.76 19.32
C PRO A 24 -0.51 2.25 19.69
N ASP A 25 -1.57 2.76 20.30
CA ASP A 25 -1.70 4.17 20.65
C ASP A 25 -0.49 4.70 21.46
N ASP A 26 0.03 3.91 22.40
CA ASP A 26 1.19 4.26 23.21
C ASP A 26 2.45 4.55 22.37
N ALA A 27 2.63 3.84 21.25
CA ALA A 27 3.76 4.07 20.36
C ALA A 27 3.73 5.48 19.72
N TYR A 28 2.55 6.06 19.55
CA TYR A 28 2.40 7.44 19.07
C TYR A 28 2.61 8.45 20.19
N VAL A 29 2.12 8.15 21.41
CA VAL A 29 2.30 8.99 22.60
C VAL A 29 3.79 9.12 22.92
N ASP A 30 4.54 8.03 22.90
CA ASP A 30 6.01 8.00 23.10
C ASP A 30 6.79 8.88 22.10
N LYS A 31 6.18 9.18 20.94
CA LYS A 31 6.76 10.05 19.90
C LYS A 31 6.22 11.48 19.95
N GLY A 32 5.45 11.82 20.99
CA GLY A 32 4.95 13.16 21.23
C GLY A 32 3.61 13.49 20.55
N ALA A 33 2.86 12.49 20.10
CA ALA A 33 1.50 12.70 19.61
C ALA A 33 0.49 12.63 20.76
N THR A 34 -0.69 13.18 20.54
CA THR A 34 -1.87 13.06 21.43
C THR A 34 -2.85 12.09 20.79
N ILE A 35 -3.38 11.16 21.55
CA ILE A 35 -4.48 10.30 21.09
C ILE A 35 -5.80 11.02 21.30
N GLY A 36 -6.70 10.91 20.31
CA GLY A 36 -8.02 11.53 20.34
C GLY A 36 -9.06 10.72 19.59
N SER A 37 -10.26 11.24 19.52
CA SER A 37 -11.35 10.70 18.70
C SER A 37 -11.13 11.00 17.21
N ALA A 38 -11.96 10.42 16.34
CA ALA A 38 -12.01 10.81 14.92
C ALA A 38 -12.30 12.30 14.77
N ASP A 39 -13.24 12.85 15.58
CA ASP A 39 -13.57 14.25 15.53
C ASP A 39 -12.39 15.15 15.91
N ASP A 40 -11.59 14.76 16.91
CA ASP A 40 -10.37 15.48 17.30
C ASP A 40 -9.31 15.46 16.19
N ALA A 41 -9.14 14.32 15.51
CA ALA A 41 -8.19 14.21 14.39
C ALA A 41 -8.64 15.03 13.18
N TRP A 42 -9.93 14.98 12.82
CA TRP A 42 -10.50 15.77 11.74
C TRP A 42 -10.60 17.26 12.03
N ALA A 43 -10.51 17.67 13.30
CA ALA A 43 -10.45 19.10 13.68
C ALA A 43 -9.12 19.77 13.32
N ALA A 44 -8.11 19.05 12.88
CA ALA A 44 -6.80 19.59 12.49
C ALA A 44 -6.89 20.38 11.15
N ASP A 45 -5.97 21.35 10.94
CA ASP A 45 -5.87 22.10 9.69
C ASP A 45 -5.25 21.27 8.56
N LEU A 46 -4.36 20.30 8.94
CA LEU A 46 -3.78 19.31 8.06
C LEU A 46 -4.19 17.92 8.54
N VAL A 47 -4.94 17.20 7.72
CA VAL A 47 -5.34 15.83 7.98
C VAL A 47 -4.55 14.88 7.08
N THR A 48 -3.99 13.84 7.66
CA THR A 48 -3.36 12.75 6.91
C THR A 48 -4.14 11.46 7.13
N ALA A 49 -4.49 10.77 6.04
CA ALA A 49 -5.22 9.51 6.09
C ALA A 49 -4.61 8.51 5.11
N VAL A 50 -4.61 7.23 5.47
CA VAL A 50 -4.20 6.16 4.53
C VAL A 50 -5.17 6.13 3.35
N ARG A 51 -6.49 6.10 3.64
CA ARG A 51 -7.55 6.23 2.65
C ARG A 51 -8.44 7.42 3.02
N VAL A 52 -8.50 8.39 2.14
CA VAL A 52 -9.34 9.58 2.34
C VAL A 52 -10.78 9.22 2.03
N LEU A 53 -11.68 9.43 3.00
CA LEU A 53 -13.11 9.11 2.92
C LEU A 53 -13.39 7.67 2.46
N ASP A 54 -12.45 6.72 2.66
CA ASP A 54 -12.54 5.35 2.15
C ASP A 54 -12.83 5.24 0.64
N ALA A 55 -12.49 6.27 -0.11
CA ALA A 55 -12.83 6.46 -1.53
C ALA A 55 -14.35 6.45 -1.79
N ASP A 56 -15.16 6.88 -0.81
CA ASP A 56 -16.62 6.98 -0.90
C ASP A 56 -17.04 8.45 -0.70
N PRO A 57 -17.70 9.08 -1.69
CA PRO A 57 -18.20 10.45 -1.56
C PRO A 57 -19.35 10.59 -0.55
N GLN A 58 -19.94 9.48 -0.10
CA GLN A 58 -20.97 9.44 0.93
C GLN A 58 -20.41 9.11 2.32
N SER A 59 -19.08 9.01 2.46
CA SER A 59 -18.43 8.74 3.74
C SER A 59 -18.92 9.70 4.83
N PRO A 60 -19.23 9.22 6.04
CA PRO A 60 -19.62 10.06 7.17
C PRO A 60 -18.53 11.07 7.55
N ASP A 61 -17.27 10.78 7.23
CA ASP A 61 -16.15 11.69 7.48
C ASP A 61 -16.20 12.97 6.63
N LEU A 62 -16.93 12.96 5.51
CA LEU A 62 -17.14 14.16 4.71
C LEU A 62 -17.85 15.28 5.52
N ALA A 63 -18.68 14.92 6.49
CA ALA A 63 -19.32 15.90 7.36
C ALA A 63 -18.32 16.65 8.25
N ARG A 64 -17.16 16.06 8.54
CA ARG A 64 -16.08 16.65 9.36
C ARG A 64 -15.17 17.58 8.58
N VAL A 65 -15.20 17.50 7.25
CA VAL A 65 -14.34 18.33 6.38
C VAL A 65 -14.76 19.80 6.46
N ARG A 66 -13.77 20.67 6.63
CA ARG A 66 -13.95 22.12 6.79
C ARG A 66 -13.31 22.91 5.64
N PRO A 67 -13.85 24.09 5.30
CA PRO A 67 -13.21 24.98 4.34
C PRO A 67 -11.77 25.35 4.74
N GLY A 68 -10.87 25.38 3.75
CA GLY A 68 -9.45 25.71 3.95
C GLY A 68 -8.60 24.56 4.51
N GLN A 69 -9.19 23.43 4.85
CA GLN A 69 -8.48 22.26 5.35
C GLN A 69 -7.61 21.62 4.27
N VAL A 70 -6.42 21.17 4.64
CA VAL A 70 -5.51 20.40 3.76
C VAL A 70 -5.60 18.92 4.11
N ILE A 71 -5.85 18.09 3.12
CA ILE A 71 -6.00 16.64 3.29
C ILE A 71 -4.96 15.94 2.41
N VAL A 72 -4.22 15.01 2.99
CA VAL A 72 -3.17 14.22 2.30
C VAL A 72 -3.44 12.74 2.50
N GLY A 73 -3.53 11.98 1.43
CA GLY A 73 -3.74 10.54 1.49
C GLY A 73 -4.13 9.93 0.16
N MET A 74 -4.47 8.66 0.16
CA MET A 74 -4.99 7.97 -1.02
C MET A 74 -6.49 8.20 -1.14
N ALA A 75 -6.95 8.70 -2.28
CA ALA A 75 -8.34 9.06 -2.53
C ALA A 75 -8.93 8.42 -3.80
N ALA A 76 -8.17 7.54 -4.46
CA ALA A 76 -8.54 6.90 -5.71
C ALA A 76 -9.06 7.86 -6.80
N PRO A 77 -8.41 9.00 -7.08
CA PRO A 77 -8.99 10.10 -7.86
C PRO A 77 -9.31 9.73 -9.31
N LEU A 78 -8.72 8.67 -9.85
CA LEU A 78 -9.02 8.17 -11.20
C LEU A 78 -10.16 7.15 -11.21
N ALA A 79 -10.42 6.47 -10.10
CA ALA A 79 -11.48 5.46 -9.97
C ALA A 79 -12.75 6.02 -9.30
N ALA A 80 -12.58 7.00 -8.40
CA ALA A 80 -13.65 7.68 -7.65
C ALA A 80 -13.43 9.21 -7.67
N PRO A 81 -13.52 9.86 -8.85
CA PRO A 81 -13.30 11.31 -8.97
C PRO A 81 -14.31 12.14 -8.17
N GLU A 82 -15.48 11.60 -7.84
CA GLU A 82 -16.51 12.23 -7.03
C GLU A 82 -16.03 12.51 -5.59
N VAL A 83 -15.09 11.76 -5.07
CA VAL A 83 -14.46 12.03 -3.75
C VAL A 83 -13.72 13.36 -3.79
N ALA A 84 -12.92 13.59 -4.83
CA ALA A 84 -12.23 14.86 -5.02
C ALA A 84 -13.22 16.02 -5.21
N GLY A 85 -14.29 15.79 -5.96
CA GLY A 85 -15.40 16.76 -6.14
C GLY A 85 -16.09 17.10 -4.83
N ALA A 86 -16.37 16.12 -3.99
CA ALA A 86 -17.00 16.32 -2.68
C ALA A 86 -16.11 17.13 -1.74
N LEU A 87 -14.81 16.88 -1.71
CA LEU A 87 -13.84 17.65 -0.93
C LEU A 87 -13.70 19.08 -1.44
N ALA A 88 -13.65 19.27 -2.76
CA ALA A 88 -13.60 20.59 -3.38
C ALA A 88 -14.87 21.42 -3.06
N ALA A 89 -16.05 20.78 -3.08
CA ALA A 89 -17.31 21.43 -2.71
C ALA A 89 -17.33 21.90 -1.24
N LYS A 90 -16.58 21.24 -0.36
CA LYS A 90 -16.35 21.67 1.02
C LYS A 90 -15.29 22.77 1.16
N GLY A 91 -14.62 23.15 0.08
CA GLY A 91 -13.54 24.13 0.10
C GLY A 91 -12.23 23.59 0.70
N ALA A 92 -12.03 22.27 0.73
CA ALA A 92 -10.80 21.63 1.17
C ALA A 92 -9.81 21.44 0.01
N THR A 93 -8.53 21.33 0.32
CA THR A 93 -7.46 21.01 -0.63
C THR A 93 -7.03 19.56 -0.44
N LEU A 94 -7.08 18.74 -1.50
CA LEU A 94 -6.63 17.36 -1.50
C LEU A 94 -5.27 17.22 -2.19
N TYR A 95 -4.32 16.60 -1.49
CA TYR A 95 -3.10 16.04 -2.07
C TYR A 95 -3.23 14.52 -2.13
N SER A 96 -3.66 14.01 -3.28
CA SER A 96 -3.78 12.56 -3.51
C SER A 96 -2.40 11.96 -3.80
N LEU A 97 -1.98 11.01 -2.98
CA LEU A 97 -0.66 10.38 -3.08
C LEU A 97 -0.51 9.52 -4.34
N GLU A 98 -1.61 9.05 -4.94
CA GLU A 98 -1.60 8.32 -6.20
C GLU A 98 -1.22 9.20 -7.40
N LEU A 99 -1.34 10.52 -7.27
CA LEU A 99 -0.99 11.48 -8.32
C LEU A 99 0.43 12.05 -8.17
N VAL A 100 1.20 11.59 -7.18
CA VAL A 100 2.60 11.97 -7.04
C VAL A 100 3.38 11.54 -8.31
N PRO A 101 4.11 12.46 -8.98
CA PRO A 101 4.81 12.15 -10.22
C PRO A 101 5.93 11.12 -9.98
N ARG A 102 6.07 10.16 -10.90
CA ARG A 102 7.10 9.10 -10.82
C ARG A 102 8.45 9.62 -11.30
N THR A 103 9.08 10.46 -10.50
CA THR A 103 10.42 11.00 -10.72
C THR A 103 11.35 10.53 -9.62
N THR A 104 12.65 10.56 -9.86
CA THR A 104 13.67 10.17 -8.86
C THR A 104 13.51 10.94 -7.55
N ARG A 105 13.18 12.23 -7.62
CA ARG A 105 12.97 13.09 -6.44
C ARG A 105 11.76 12.66 -5.62
N ALA A 106 10.73 12.10 -6.25
CA ALA A 106 9.48 11.73 -5.62
C ALA A 106 9.41 10.26 -5.18
N GLN A 107 10.44 9.45 -5.42
CA GLN A 107 10.44 8.02 -5.07
C GLN A 107 10.14 7.76 -3.59
N ALA A 108 10.58 8.62 -2.68
CA ALA A 108 10.29 8.48 -1.25
C ALA A 108 8.80 8.70 -0.90
N MET A 109 8.02 9.26 -1.82
CA MET A 109 6.58 9.52 -1.69
C MET A 109 5.73 8.59 -2.57
N ASP A 110 6.35 7.68 -3.35
CA ASP A 110 5.65 6.76 -4.25
C ASP A 110 4.99 5.63 -3.47
N VAL A 111 3.79 5.91 -2.98
CA VAL A 111 2.97 4.94 -2.24
C VAL A 111 2.47 3.81 -3.13
N LEU A 112 2.29 4.06 -4.44
CA LEU A 112 1.82 3.02 -5.36
C LEU A 112 2.85 1.92 -5.51
N SER A 113 4.13 2.26 -5.68
CA SER A 113 5.20 1.27 -5.79
C SER A 113 5.44 0.53 -4.48
N SER A 114 5.44 1.21 -3.34
CA SER A 114 5.63 0.54 -2.05
C SER A 114 4.49 -0.42 -1.73
N GLN A 115 3.24 -0.04 -1.98
CA GLN A 115 2.08 -0.90 -1.77
C GLN A 115 2.01 -2.05 -2.79
N ALA A 116 2.34 -1.79 -4.05
CA ALA A 116 2.42 -2.83 -5.08
C ALA A 116 3.44 -3.93 -4.73
N ASN A 117 4.57 -3.55 -4.14
CA ASN A 117 5.57 -4.52 -3.69
C ASN A 117 5.00 -5.46 -2.61
N ILE A 118 4.32 -4.91 -1.61
CA ILE A 118 3.67 -5.68 -0.55
C ILE A 118 2.52 -6.54 -1.12
N ALA A 119 1.73 -5.97 -2.06
CA ALA A 119 0.64 -6.70 -2.70
C ALA A 119 1.16 -7.93 -3.47
N GLY A 120 2.28 -7.82 -4.20
CA GLY A 120 2.90 -8.94 -4.89
C GLY A 120 3.37 -10.04 -3.94
N TYR A 121 3.97 -9.66 -2.81
CA TYR A 121 4.34 -10.59 -1.75
C TYR A 121 3.12 -11.32 -1.18
N GLN A 122 2.10 -10.57 -0.77
CA GLN A 122 0.89 -11.12 -0.15
C GLN A 122 0.11 -12.03 -1.10
N ALA A 123 0.05 -11.69 -2.38
CA ALA A 123 -0.62 -12.51 -3.39
C ALA A 123 0.00 -13.93 -3.47
N VAL A 124 1.32 -14.03 -3.35
CA VAL A 124 2.01 -15.34 -3.36
C VAL A 124 1.72 -16.13 -2.10
N LEU A 125 1.66 -15.48 -0.92
CA LEU A 125 1.32 -16.17 0.32
C LEU A 125 -0.11 -16.71 0.28
N LEU A 126 -1.07 -15.93 -0.21
CA LEU A 126 -2.45 -16.39 -0.40
C LEU A 126 -2.54 -17.55 -1.39
N ALA A 127 -1.78 -17.49 -2.48
CA ALA A 127 -1.72 -18.58 -3.46
C ALA A 127 -1.08 -19.84 -2.85
N ALA A 128 -0.06 -19.69 -2.03
CA ALA A 128 0.60 -20.82 -1.36
C ALA A 128 -0.32 -21.49 -0.33
N GLU A 129 -1.12 -20.70 0.39
CA GLU A 129 -2.10 -21.21 1.35
C GLU A 129 -3.26 -21.92 0.64
N ALA A 130 -3.76 -21.36 -0.46
CA ALA A 130 -4.87 -21.92 -1.20
C ALA A 130 -4.52 -23.16 -2.04
N LEU A 131 -3.22 -23.35 -2.39
CA LEU A 131 -2.80 -24.44 -3.24
C LEU A 131 -2.67 -25.75 -2.44
N PRO A 132 -3.35 -26.84 -2.78
CA PRO A 132 -3.19 -28.13 -2.11
C PRO A 132 -1.88 -28.85 -2.51
N LYS A 133 -0.78 -28.11 -2.54
CA LYS A 133 0.55 -28.56 -2.93
C LYS A 133 1.60 -27.59 -2.37
N VAL A 134 2.73 -28.14 -1.93
CA VAL A 134 3.86 -27.32 -1.48
C VAL A 134 4.56 -26.61 -2.63
N PHE A 135 5.10 -25.43 -2.37
CA PHE A 135 5.84 -24.66 -3.37
C PHE A 135 7.20 -25.27 -3.72
N PRO A 136 8.04 -25.66 -2.75
CA PRO A 136 9.35 -26.23 -3.05
C PRO A 136 9.27 -27.69 -3.51
N MET A 137 10.33 -28.16 -4.16
CA MET A 137 10.56 -29.57 -4.29
C MET A 137 10.92 -30.15 -2.89
N LEU A 138 10.25 -31.21 -2.49
CA LEU A 138 10.54 -31.92 -1.23
C LEU A 138 10.81 -33.37 -1.52
N THR A 139 11.87 -33.92 -0.91
CA THR A 139 12.19 -35.34 -0.93
C THR A 139 12.06 -35.88 0.49
N THR A 140 11.27 -36.94 0.64
CA THR A 140 11.05 -37.65 1.90
C THR A 140 11.32 -39.15 1.68
N SER A 141 11.30 -39.90 2.76
CA SER A 141 11.37 -41.38 2.67
C SER A 141 10.20 -41.99 1.89
N ALA A 142 9.07 -41.29 1.79
CA ALA A 142 7.89 -41.69 1.02
C ALA A 142 7.95 -41.30 -0.46
N GLY A 143 8.97 -40.55 -0.89
CA GLY A 143 9.15 -40.12 -2.28
C GLY A 143 9.40 -38.64 -2.44
N THR A 144 9.47 -38.20 -3.70
CA THR A 144 9.76 -36.82 -4.07
C THR A 144 8.50 -36.13 -4.59
N MET A 145 8.19 -34.96 -4.03
CA MET A 145 7.15 -34.04 -4.52
C MET A 145 7.78 -33.01 -5.44
N SER A 146 7.24 -32.88 -6.66
CA SER A 146 7.68 -31.83 -7.60
C SER A 146 7.26 -30.47 -7.13
N PRO A 147 8.02 -29.38 -7.41
CA PRO A 147 7.68 -28.03 -7.02
C PRO A 147 6.40 -27.55 -7.69
N ALA A 148 5.76 -26.55 -7.09
CA ALA A 148 4.67 -25.82 -7.72
C ALA A 148 5.17 -25.04 -8.94
N ARG A 149 4.29 -24.87 -9.94
CA ARG A 149 4.52 -23.97 -11.07
C ARG A 149 3.65 -22.72 -10.90
N VAL A 150 4.27 -21.57 -10.99
CA VAL A 150 3.61 -20.27 -10.83
C VAL A 150 3.76 -19.47 -12.11
N LEU A 151 2.66 -19.05 -12.69
CA LEU A 151 2.64 -18.11 -13.81
C LEU A 151 2.29 -16.70 -13.27
N VAL A 152 3.16 -15.73 -13.53
CA VAL A 152 2.93 -14.34 -13.20
C VAL A 152 2.59 -13.55 -14.47
N ILE A 153 1.40 -12.99 -14.53
CA ILE A 153 0.95 -12.15 -15.65
C ILE A 153 1.14 -10.70 -15.28
N GLY A 154 2.13 -10.05 -15.89
CA GLY A 154 2.53 -8.67 -15.62
C GLY A 154 3.78 -8.56 -14.75
N ALA A 155 4.88 -8.06 -15.32
CA ALA A 155 6.15 -7.82 -14.62
C ALA A 155 6.32 -6.32 -14.27
N GLY A 156 5.33 -5.75 -13.58
CA GLY A 156 5.47 -4.49 -12.86
C GLY A 156 5.97 -4.73 -11.43
N VAL A 157 5.96 -3.70 -10.56
CA VAL A 157 6.46 -3.81 -9.18
C VAL A 157 5.83 -4.98 -8.43
N ALA A 158 4.50 -5.13 -8.49
CA ALA A 158 3.81 -6.27 -7.86
C ALA A 158 4.21 -7.61 -8.47
N GLY A 159 4.28 -7.70 -9.80
CA GLY A 159 4.68 -8.92 -10.50
C GLY A 159 6.12 -9.34 -10.19
N LEU A 160 7.06 -8.42 -10.20
CA LEU A 160 8.46 -8.70 -9.84
C LEU A 160 8.59 -9.14 -8.38
N SER A 161 7.84 -8.52 -7.46
CA SER A 161 7.77 -8.96 -6.06
C SER A 161 7.18 -10.36 -5.94
N ALA A 162 6.12 -10.68 -6.70
CA ALA A 162 5.53 -12.01 -6.73
C ALA A 162 6.49 -13.06 -7.30
N ILE A 163 7.21 -12.75 -8.38
CA ILE A 163 8.24 -13.62 -8.96
C ILE A 163 9.32 -13.93 -7.92
N ALA A 164 9.88 -12.89 -7.29
CA ALA A 164 10.94 -13.05 -6.29
C ALA A 164 10.46 -13.87 -5.10
N THR A 165 9.25 -13.63 -4.62
CA THR A 165 8.65 -14.35 -3.48
C THR A 165 8.39 -15.82 -3.82
N SER A 166 7.78 -16.10 -4.97
CA SER A 166 7.52 -17.48 -5.43
C SER A 166 8.82 -18.27 -5.60
N ARG A 167 9.86 -17.63 -6.13
CA ARG A 167 11.20 -18.24 -6.25
C ARG A 167 11.81 -18.56 -4.89
N ARG A 168 11.72 -17.64 -3.93
CA ARG A 168 12.21 -17.86 -2.55
C ARG A 168 11.48 -19.03 -1.87
N LEU A 169 10.19 -19.21 -2.15
CA LEU A 169 9.40 -20.34 -1.67
C LEU A 169 9.70 -21.64 -2.42
N GLY A 170 10.55 -21.61 -3.46
CA GLY A 170 11.02 -22.78 -4.18
C GLY A 170 10.16 -23.22 -5.37
N ALA A 171 9.24 -22.40 -5.82
CA ALA A 171 8.43 -22.66 -7.02
C ALA A 171 9.26 -22.52 -8.31
N VAL A 172 8.82 -23.21 -9.36
CA VAL A 172 9.22 -22.95 -10.74
C VAL A 172 8.35 -21.81 -11.26
N VAL A 173 8.97 -20.68 -11.62
CA VAL A 173 8.25 -19.46 -11.99
C VAL A 173 8.43 -19.15 -13.47
N GLU A 174 7.31 -18.90 -14.13
CA GLU A 174 7.20 -18.37 -15.48
C GLU A 174 6.49 -17.03 -15.41
N ALA A 175 6.85 -16.08 -16.28
CA ALA A 175 6.21 -14.78 -16.32
C ALA A 175 5.88 -14.37 -17.76
N TYR A 176 4.78 -13.66 -17.92
CA TYR A 176 4.38 -13.03 -19.16
C TYR A 176 4.28 -11.52 -19.00
N HIS A 177 4.85 -10.77 -19.91
CA HIS A 177 4.71 -9.32 -19.95
C HIS A 177 4.71 -8.80 -21.39
N VAL A 178 3.90 -7.76 -21.64
CA VAL A 178 3.74 -7.16 -22.98
C VAL A 178 4.93 -6.29 -23.41
N ARG A 179 5.76 -5.83 -22.46
CA ARG A 179 6.93 -5.00 -22.73
C ARG A 179 8.20 -5.85 -22.73
N ASP A 180 8.96 -5.82 -23.83
CA ASP A 180 10.22 -6.59 -23.94
C ASP A 180 11.27 -6.18 -22.88
N ALA A 181 11.31 -4.91 -22.51
CA ALA A 181 12.23 -4.41 -21.48
C ALA A 181 12.09 -5.11 -20.13
N ALA A 182 10.91 -5.65 -19.81
CA ALA A 182 10.70 -6.39 -18.55
C ALA A 182 11.31 -7.80 -18.55
N LYS A 183 11.73 -8.33 -19.71
CA LYS A 183 12.31 -9.68 -19.81
C LYS A 183 13.59 -9.82 -19.00
N GLU A 184 14.47 -8.83 -19.09
CA GLU A 184 15.74 -8.83 -18.36
C GLU A 184 15.50 -8.81 -16.85
N GLU A 185 14.54 -8.01 -16.37
CA GLU A 185 14.17 -7.93 -14.97
C GLU A 185 13.63 -9.28 -14.46
N VAL A 186 12.75 -9.93 -15.24
CA VAL A 186 12.20 -11.27 -14.92
C VAL A 186 13.30 -12.32 -14.86
N GLN A 187 14.18 -12.33 -15.85
CA GLN A 187 15.30 -13.29 -15.93
C GLN A 187 16.30 -13.09 -14.79
N SER A 188 16.57 -11.85 -14.39
CA SER A 188 17.46 -11.54 -13.27
C SER A 188 16.94 -12.11 -11.94
N LEU A 189 15.64 -12.28 -11.81
CA LEU A 189 15.00 -12.94 -10.66
C LEU A 189 14.94 -14.47 -10.79
N GLY A 190 15.50 -15.04 -11.88
CA GLY A 190 15.57 -16.46 -12.12
C GLY A 190 14.26 -17.10 -12.60
N ALA A 191 13.32 -16.33 -13.11
CA ALA A 191 12.11 -16.81 -13.76
C ALA A 191 12.30 -16.93 -15.28
N ARG A 192 11.45 -17.74 -15.91
CA ARG A 192 11.37 -17.84 -17.38
C ARG A 192 10.37 -16.83 -17.91
N VAL A 193 10.60 -16.34 -19.13
CA VAL A 193 9.69 -15.44 -19.86
C VAL A 193 9.08 -16.18 -21.02
#